data_a9ae51cc6e2abaa21d221a5129fdccbd
#
_entry.id   a9ae51cc6e2abaa21d221a5129fdccbd
#
_cell.length_a   1.000
_cell.length_b   1.000
_cell.length_c   1.000
_cell.angle_alpha   90.00
_cell.angle_beta   90.00
_cell.angle_gamma   90.00
#
_symmetry.space_group_name_H-M   'P 1'
#
loop_
_entity.id
_entity.type
_entity.pdbx_description
1 polymer ?
#
loop_
_entity_poly.entity_id
_entity_poly.type
_entity_poly.pdbx_seq_one_letter_code
_entity_poly.pdbx_strand_id
1 'polypeptide(L)'
;MKLHEYQAKQILREFGVPTPQGEVVSTPADAKAVAERLGKPVVIKAQVLMGGRGKAGGIKLANTPDEAANAAESILGKRLVSPQNPQGLVAEKVLVEEAVEIAREYYIGITVDRALQRNVLMVSTQGGMDIEEVAAQNPDAIATVAVDPLLGLTDYAAREALYAARIPQEQIRPMSALLHGLYRAYFAVDANLAEINPCAVLADGRIIAADAKITIDENALYRQKSLEALHDESIDDPIEAEASRRGIAYVRLGGDIGVIGNGAGLVMCTEIGRAHV
;
A
#
# COMPACT_ATOMS: atom_id res chain seq x y z
N MET A 1 6.19 -8.52 4.94
CA MET A 1 6.20 -8.67 3.46
C MET A 1 5.32 -7.60 2.83
N LYS A 2 5.84 -6.82 1.89
CA LYS A 2 5.08 -5.77 1.17
C LYS A 2 4.47 -6.36 -0.10
N LEU A 3 3.24 -5.98 -0.43
CA LEU A 3 2.58 -6.36 -1.68
C LEU A 3 2.65 -5.25 -2.72
N HIS A 4 2.72 -5.62 -4.00
CA HIS A 4 2.51 -4.67 -5.09
C HIS A 4 1.07 -4.14 -5.09
N GLU A 5 0.86 -2.96 -5.67
CA GLU A 5 -0.47 -2.32 -5.73
C GLU A 5 -1.53 -3.25 -6.34
N TYR A 6 -1.22 -3.93 -7.47
CA TYR A 6 -2.18 -4.82 -8.11
C TYR A 6 -2.59 -6.01 -7.23
N GLN A 7 -1.64 -6.55 -6.43
CA GLN A 7 -1.90 -7.63 -5.47
C GLN A 7 -2.77 -7.14 -4.31
N ALA A 8 -2.43 -5.97 -3.77
CA ALA A 8 -3.23 -5.33 -2.72
C ALA A 8 -4.67 -5.05 -3.20
N LYS A 9 -4.84 -4.49 -4.41
CA LYS A 9 -6.16 -4.27 -5.02
C LYS A 9 -6.94 -5.55 -5.27
N GLN A 10 -6.26 -6.63 -5.65
CA GLN A 10 -6.91 -7.94 -5.82
C GLN A 10 -7.50 -8.43 -4.50
N ILE A 11 -6.72 -8.40 -3.41
CA ILE A 11 -7.19 -8.74 -2.08
C ILE A 11 -8.37 -7.85 -1.68
N LEU A 12 -8.26 -6.53 -1.83
CA LEU A 12 -9.33 -5.60 -1.48
C LEU A 12 -10.64 -5.91 -2.21
N ARG A 13 -10.58 -6.28 -3.49
CA ARG A 13 -11.77 -6.68 -4.28
C ARG A 13 -12.47 -7.91 -3.73
N GLU A 14 -11.72 -8.90 -3.25
CA GLU A 14 -12.27 -10.12 -2.64
C GLU A 14 -13.10 -9.81 -1.38
N PHE A 15 -12.78 -8.70 -0.69
CA PHE A 15 -13.51 -8.23 0.49
C PHE A 15 -14.52 -7.10 0.18
N GLY A 16 -14.82 -6.87 -1.10
CA GLY A 16 -15.85 -5.95 -1.54
C GLY A 16 -15.46 -4.48 -1.53
N VAL A 17 -14.16 -4.16 -1.47
CA VAL A 17 -13.65 -2.80 -1.66
C VAL A 17 -13.54 -2.51 -3.16
N PRO A 18 -14.27 -1.51 -3.69
CA PRO A 18 -14.21 -1.17 -5.09
C PRO A 18 -12.83 -0.62 -5.49
N THR A 19 -12.34 -1.05 -6.63
CA THR A 19 -11.08 -0.56 -7.25
C THR A 19 -11.31 -0.32 -8.73
N PRO A 20 -10.50 0.51 -9.41
CA PRO A 20 -10.55 0.63 -10.86
C PRO A 20 -10.35 -0.72 -11.54
N GLN A 21 -11.00 -0.92 -12.69
CA GLN A 21 -10.77 -2.10 -13.53
C GLN A 21 -9.41 -2.00 -14.21
N GLY A 22 -8.65 -3.09 -14.23
CA GLY A 22 -7.33 -3.09 -14.86
C GLY A 22 -6.61 -4.42 -14.74
N GLU A 23 -5.49 -4.51 -15.44
CA GLU A 23 -4.65 -5.70 -15.49
C GLU A 23 -3.17 -5.33 -15.42
N VAL A 24 -2.38 -6.22 -14.82
CA VAL A 24 -0.93 -6.08 -14.78
C VAL A 24 -0.31 -6.74 -16.01
N VAL A 25 0.64 -6.04 -16.64
CA VAL A 25 1.32 -6.48 -17.85
C VAL A 25 2.82 -6.18 -17.78
N SER A 26 3.61 -6.89 -18.61
CA SER A 26 5.07 -6.74 -18.68
C SER A 26 5.58 -6.27 -20.05
N THR A 27 4.68 -6.07 -21.03
CA THR A 27 5.05 -5.58 -22.36
C THR A 27 4.19 -4.41 -22.80
N PRO A 28 4.72 -3.50 -23.65
CA PRO A 28 3.93 -2.41 -24.24
C PRO A 28 2.77 -2.90 -25.10
N ALA A 29 2.94 -4.04 -25.81
CA ALA A 29 1.89 -4.64 -26.64
C ALA A 29 0.69 -5.09 -25.79
N ASP A 30 0.94 -5.72 -24.64
CA ASP A 30 -0.13 -6.13 -23.73
C ASP A 30 -0.81 -4.91 -23.11
N ALA A 31 -0.06 -3.83 -22.81
CA ALA A 31 -0.66 -2.59 -22.31
C ALA A 31 -1.64 -1.98 -23.33
N LYS A 32 -1.28 -2.00 -24.62
CA LYS A 32 -2.19 -1.60 -25.72
C LYS A 32 -3.44 -2.46 -25.73
N ALA A 33 -3.29 -3.78 -25.69
CA ALA A 33 -4.41 -4.72 -25.75
C ALA A 33 -5.37 -4.55 -24.55
N VAL A 34 -4.85 -4.28 -23.34
CA VAL A 34 -5.68 -3.96 -22.17
C VAL A 34 -6.45 -2.65 -22.37
N ALA A 35 -5.79 -1.60 -22.88
CA ALA A 35 -6.43 -0.32 -23.16
C ALA A 35 -7.53 -0.44 -24.24
N GLU A 36 -7.30 -1.22 -25.30
CA GLU A 36 -8.30 -1.53 -26.32
C GLU A 36 -9.53 -2.22 -25.71
N ARG A 37 -9.31 -3.21 -24.84
CA ARG A 37 -10.40 -3.95 -24.19
C ARG A 37 -11.20 -3.09 -23.22
N LEU A 38 -10.55 -2.17 -22.47
CA LEU A 38 -11.22 -1.24 -21.58
C LEU A 38 -12.03 -0.18 -22.34
N GLY A 39 -11.61 0.21 -23.56
CA GLY A 39 -12.34 1.11 -24.44
C GLY A 39 -12.51 2.54 -23.92
N LYS A 40 -11.64 2.97 -23.00
CA LYS A 40 -11.66 4.28 -22.35
C LYS A 40 -10.22 4.71 -21.98
N PRO A 41 -10.00 5.98 -21.60
CA PRO A 41 -8.69 6.41 -21.09
C PRO A 41 -8.20 5.52 -19.95
N VAL A 42 -6.89 5.28 -19.90
CA VAL A 42 -6.25 4.41 -18.90
C VAL A 42 -5.11 5.12 -18.21
N VAL A 43 -4.79 4.68 -17.00
CA VAL A 43 -3.60 5.07 -16.25
C VAL A 43 -2.64 3.89 -16.23
N ILE A 44 -1.39 4.15 -16.60
CA ILE A 44 -0.30 3.19 -16.57
C ILE A 44 0.53 3.45 -15.31
N LYS A 45 0.57 2.48 -14.41
CA LYS A 45 1.25 2.61 -13.11
C LYS A 45 2.36 1.58 -12.95
N ALA A 46 3.59 2.03 -12.73
CA ALA A 46 4.71 1.15 -12.39
C ALA A 46 4.39 0.29 -11.17
N GLN A 47 4.68 -0.99 -11.24
CA GLN A 47 4.54 -1.91 -10.11
C GLN A 47 5.90 -2.09 -9.43
N VAL A 48 6.19 -1.19 -8.50
CA VAL A 48 7.40 -1.18 -7.67
C VAL A 48 7.02 -0.91 -6.21
N LEU A 49 7.75 -1.52 -5.26
CA LEU A 49 7.46 -1.39 -3.81
C LEU A 49 8.09 -0.12 -3.21
N MET A 50 7.79 1.03 -3.81
CA MET A 50 8.24 2.34 -3.32
C MET A 50 7.11 3.35 -3.31
N GLY A 51 7.17 4.28 -2.36
CA GLY A 51 6.29 5.46 -2.35
C GLY A 51 6.73 6.52 -3.37
N GLY A 52 5.83 7.45 -3.70
CA GLY A 52 6.16 8.58 -4.57
C GLY A 52 6.33 8.23 -6.05
N ARG A 53 5.79 7.10 -6.52
CA ARG A 53 5.88 6.62 -7.92
C ARG A 53 5.45 7.68 -8.94
N GLY A 54 4.42 8.47 -8.62
CA GLY A 54 3.95 9.56 -9.48
C GLY A 54 5.03 10.63 -9.69
N LYS A 55 5.66 11.08 -8.60
CA LYS A 55 6.76 12.06 -8.64
C LYS A 55 7.99 11.52 -9.37
N ALA A 56 8.20 10.20 -9.33
CA ALA A 56 9.28 9.52 -10.04
C ALA A 56 8.97 9.23 -11.54
N GLY A 57 7.82 9.68 -12.07
CA GLY A 57 7.42 9.44 -13.45
C GLY A 57 6.90 8.03 -13.74
N GLY A 58 6.59 7.26 -12.70
CA GLY A 58 6.05 5.90 -12.78
C GLY A 58 4.53 5.82 -12.98
N ILE A 59 3.84 6.96 -13.15
CA ILE A 59 2.39 7.01 -13.40
C ILE A 59 2.15 7.91 -14.61
N LYS A 60 1.41 7.41 -15.60
CA LYS A 60 1.07 8.14 -16.83
C LYS A 60 -0.36 7.90 -17.27
N LEU A 61 -1.03 8.97 -17.69
CA LEU A 61 -2.33 8.91 -18.34
C LEU A 61 -2.15 8.62 -19.84
N ALA A 62 -3.02 7.81 -20.41
CA ALA A 62 -3.09 7.51 -21.82
C ALA A 62 -4.56 7.56 -22.29
N ASN A 63 -4.83 8.35 -23.32
CA ASN A 63 -6.18 8.52 -23.85
C ASN A 63 -6.49 7.55 -25.00
N THR A 64 -5.45 6.96 -25.59
CA THR A 64 -5.55 5.99 -26.67
C THR A 64 -4.73 4.74 -26.38
N PRO A 65 -5.04 3.59 -27.01
CA PRO A 65 -4.24 2.37 -26.85
C PRO A 65 -2.78 2.53 -27.28
N ASP A 66 -2.50 3.33 -28.29
CA ASP A 66 -1.13 3.60 -28.73
C ASP A 66 -0.36 4.45 -27.68
N GLU A 67 -1.02 5.43 -27.07
CA GLU A 67 -0.46 6.17 -25.95
C GLU A 67 -0.20 5.25 -24.75
N ALA A 68 -1.07 4.26 -24.49
CA ALA A 68 -0.86 3.28 -23.42
C ALA A 68 0.40 2.43 -23.66
N ALA A 69 0.63 1.97 -24.91
CA ALA A 69 1.86 1.28 -25.28
C ALA A 69 3.11 2.16 -25.05
N ASN A 70 3.08 3.40 -25.54
CA ASN A 70 4.19 4.35 -25.39
C ASN A 70 4.46 4.69 -23.90
N ALA A 71 3.41 4.84 -23.11
CA ALA A 71 3.53 5.06 -21.67
C ALA A 71 4.17 3.86 -20.97
N ALA A 72 3.72 2.63 -21.30
CA ALA A 72 4.30 1.40 -20.77
C ALA A 72 5.78 1.25 -21.18
N GLU A 73 6.13 1.47 -22.43
CA GLU A 73 7.53 1.44 -22.92
C GLU A 73 8.42 2.46 -22.19
N SER A 74 7.85 3.62 -21.88
CA SER A 74 8.55 4.66 -21.15
C SER A 74 8.80 4.34 -19.67
N ILE A 75 8.12 3.35 -19.10
CA ILE A 75 8.21 2.96 -17.68
C ILE A 75 8.94 1.62 -17.52
N LEU A 76 8.60 0.62 -18.34
CA LEU A 76 9.18 -0.72 -18.26
C LEU A 76 10.70 -0.70 -18.45
N GLY A 77 11.42 -1.45 -17.60
CA GLY A 77 12.88 -1.53 -17.61
C GLY A 77 13.58 -0.29 -17.06
N LYS A 78 12.87 0.79 -16.72
CA LYS A 78 13.47 1.99 -16.15
C LYS A 78 13.58 1.94 -14.64
N ARG A 79 14.67 2.52 -14.14
CA ARG A 79 14.90 2.70 -12.71
C ARG A 79 14.18 3.95 -12.24
N LEU A 80 13.19 3.76 -11.37
CA LEU A 80 12.45 4.84 -10.72
C LEU A 80 13.12 5.18 -9.39
N VAL A 81 13.41 6.46 -9.19
CA VAL A 81 14.09 6.98 -7.98
C VAL A 81 13.14 7.93 -7.26
N SER A 82 13.02 7.79 -5.95
CA SER A 82 12.27 8.71 -5.11
C SER A 82 13.09 9.11 -3.87
N PRO A 83 12.71 10.19 -3.16
CA PRO A 83 13.37 10.57 -1.90
C PRO A 83 13.34 9.44 -0.87
N GLN A 84 12.30 8.60 -0.86
CA GLN A 84 12.16 7.45 0.04
C GLN A 84 13.00 6.24 -0.42
N ASN A 85 13.41 6.18 -1.70
CA ASN A 85 14.30 5.16 -2.24
C ASN A 85 15.30 5.77 -3.23
N PRO A 86 16.42 6.32 -2.72
CA PRO A 86 17.45 6.96 -3.58
C PRO A 86 18.17 5.99 -4.52
N GLN A 87 18.24 4.69 -4.19
CA GLN A 87 18.83 3.68 -5.06
C GLN A 87 17.92 3.34 -6.24
N GLY A 88 16.63 3.58 -6.10
CA GLY A 88 15.60 3.32 -7.09
C GLY A 88 15.34 1.84 -7.35
N LEU A 89 14.17 1.56 -7.90
CA LEU A 89 13.72 0.21 -8.28
C LEU A 89 13.42 0.19 -9.79
N VAL A 90 13.71 -0.93 -10.43
CA VAL A 90 13.38 -1.15 -11.84
C VAL A 90 11.94 -1.63 -11.95
N ALA A 91 11.16 -0.98 -12.83
CA ALA A 91 9.79 -1.36 -13.09
C ALA A 91 9.73 -2.50 -14.12
N GLU A 92 9.53 -3.72 -13.69
CA GLU A 92 9.38 -4.90 -14.56
C GLU A 92 7.94 -5.10 -15.06
N LYS A 93 6.97 -4.55 -14.33
CA LYS A 93 5.54 -4.65 -14.62
C LYS A 93 4.88 -3.30 -14.50
N VAL A 94 3.80 -3.12 -15.25
CA VAL A 94 2.90 -1.98 -15.12
C VAL A 94 1.47 -2.47 -14.91
N LEU A 95 0.71 -1.76 -14.09
CA LEU A 95 -0.73 -1.89 -13.98
C LEU A 95 -1.37 -0.93 -14.97
N VAL A 96 -2.17 -1.45 -15.89
CA VAL A 96 -2.99 -0.68 -16.82
C VAL A 96 -4.40 -0.69 -16.27
N GLU A 97 -4.92 0.44 -15.82
CA GLU A 97 -6.27 0.50 -15.25
C GLU A 97 -7.06 1.69 -15.82
N GLU A 98 -8.39 1.60 -15.76
CA GLU A 98 -9.27 2.68 -16.20
C GLU A 98 -8.91 4.00 -15.51
N ALA A 99 -8.82 5.07 -16.28
CA ALA A 99 -8.73 6.41 -15.74
C ALA A 99 -10.10 6.80 -15.17
N VAL A 100 -10.09 7.33 -13.95
CA VAL A 100 -11.30 7.76 -13.26
C VAL A 100 -11.24 9.26 -12.98
N GLU A 101 -12.37 9.93 -13.07
CA GLU A 101 -12.48 11.34 -12.73
C GLU A 101 -12.70 11.48 -11.22
N ILE A 102 -11.66 11.95 -10.53
CA ILE A 102 -11.64 12.08 -9.08
C ILE A 102 -12.15 13.48 -8.70
N ALA A 103 -13.25 13.53 -7.96
CA ALA A 103 -13.82 14.76 -7.41
C ALA A 103 -13.22 15.12 -6.05
N ARG A 104 -12.90 14.09 -5.22
CA ARG A 104 -12.25 14.26 -3.89
C ARG A 104 -11.35 13.08 -3.59
N GLU A 105 -10.30 13.35 -2.82
CA GLU A 105 -9.34 12.36 -2.37
C GLU A 105 -9.32 12.31 -0.85
N TYR A 106 -9.35 11.10 -0.30
CA TYR A 106 -9.25 10.83 1.13
C TYR A 106 -8.10 9.86 1.40
N TYR A 107 -7.57 9.93 2.59
CA TYR A 107 -6.67 8.91 3.13
C TYR A 107 -7.45 7.99 4.06
N ILE A 108 -7.22 6.69 3.94
CA ILE A 108 -7.72 5.67 4.84
C ILE A 108 -6.59 4.69 5.13
N GLY A 109 -6.34 4.41 6.41
CA GLY A 109 -5.32 3.46 6.81
C GLY A 109 -5.73 2.66 8.04
N ILE A 110 -5.25 1.43 8.12
CA ILE A 110 -5.31 0.59 9.33
C ILE A 110 -3.90 0.11 9.61
N THR A 111 -3.44 0.33 10.84
CA THR A 111 -2.12 -0.11 11.30
C THR A 111 -2.16 -0.50 12.77
N VAL A 112 -1.05 -1.06 13.26
CA VAL A 112 -0.88 -1.38 14.67
C VAL A 112 -0.30 -0.17 15.41
N ASP A 113 -1.02 0.33 16.40
CA ASP A 113 -0.46 1.27 17.38
C ASP A 113 0.16 0.47 18.54
N ARG A 114 1.49 0.54 18.65
CA ARG A 114 2.23 -0.21 19.65
C ARG A 114 2.06 0.35 21.06
N ALA A 115 1.82 1.65 21.19
CA ALA A 115 1.59 2.28 22.48
C ALA A 115 0.23 1.89 23.06
N LEU A 116 -0.80 1.88 22.21
CA LEU A 116 -2.14 1.43 22.56
C LEU A 116 -2.30 -0.10 22.57
N GLN A 117 -1.33 -0.84 22.00
CA GLN A 117 -1.38 -2.31 21.79
C GLN A 117 -2.66 -2.74 21.03
N ARG A 118 -3.07 -1.94 20.06
CA ARG A 118 -4.31 -2.13 19.28
C ARG A 118 -4.12 -1.73 17.83
N ASN A 119 -4.98 -2.25 16.99
CA ASN A 119 -5.14 -1.72 15.65
C ASN A 119 -5.84 -0.37 15.73
N VAL A 120 -5.43 0.56 14.89
CA VAL A 120 -6.06 1.88 14.75
C VAL A 120 -6.52 2.08 13.31
N LEU A 121 -7.72 2.62 13.18
CA LEU A 121 -8.26 3.12 11.92
C LEU A 121 -7.95 4.60 11.83
N MET A 122 -7.35 5.03 10.74
CA MET A 122 -7.04 6.41 10.42
C MET A 122 -7.83 6.86 9.21
N VAL A 123 -8.41 8.06 9.28
CA VAL A 123 -9.13 8.69 8.17
C VAL A 123 -8.72 10.16 8.09
N SER A 124 -8.43 10.64 6.88
CA SER A 124 -8.14 12.05 6.63
C SER A 124 -8.79 12.53 5.32
N THR A 125 -9.18 13.80 5.31
CA THR A 125 -9.62 14.50 4.09
C THR A 125 -8.45 14.98 3.23
N GLN A 126 -7.21 14.71 3.65
CA GLN A 126 -6.00 15.01 2.90
C GLN A 126 -5.45 13.72 2.25
N GLY A 127 -6.13 13.26 1.20
CA GLY A 127 -5.70 12.13 0.40
C GLY A 127 -4.75 12.52 -0.73
N GLY A 128 -4.10 11.52 -1.35
CA GLY A 128 -3.14 11.74 -2.44
C GLY A 128 -1.80 12.36 -2.01
N MET A 129 -1.63 12.61 -0.71
CA MET A 129 -0.43 13.17 -0.11
C MET A 129 0.30 12.15 0.73
N ASP A 130 1.55 12.45 1.08
CA ASP A 130 2.33 11.66 2.05
C ASP A 130 1.73 11.87 3.44
N ILE A 131 1.18 10.81 4.04
CA ILE A 131 0.44 10.91 5.31
C ILE A 131 1.37 11.25 6.48
N GLU A 132 2.64 10.88 6.40
CA GLU A 132 3.65 11.22 7.38
C GLU A 132 3.93 12.73 7.39
N GLU A 133 3.92 13.38 6.22
CA GLU A 133 4.01 14.84 6.13
C GLU A 133 2.77 15.51 6.71
N VAL A 134 1.58 14.97 6.44
CA VAL A 134 0.32 15.47 7.03
C VAL A 134 0.36 15.34 8.56
N ALA A 135 0.77 14.19 9.08
CA ALA A 135 0.87 13.95 10.51
C ALA A 135 1.88 14.89 11.21
N ALA A 136 2.99 15.20 10.54
CA ALA A 136 4.01 16.11 11.08
C ALA A 136 3.56 17.58 11.09
N GLN A 137 2.82 18.01 10.06
CA GLN A 137 2.40 19.40 9.91
C GLN A 137 1.08 19.72 10.61
N ASN A 138 0.13 18.77 10.59
CA ASN A 138 -1.21 18.93 11.16
C ASN A 138 -1.76 17.59 11.65
N PRO A 139 -1.33 17.12 12.86
CA PRO A 139 -1.80 15.85 13.41
C PRO A 139 -3.33 15.75 13.52
N ASP A 140 -4.01 16.88 13.79
CA ASP A 140 -5.47 16.96 13.94
C ASP A 140 -6.23 16.73 12.60
N ALA A 141 -5.52 16.75 11.48
CA ALA A 141 -6.11 16.41 10.18
C ALA A 141 -6.35 14.90 9.99
N ILE A 142 -5.83 14.06 10.90
CA ILE A 142 -5.97 12.62 10.85
C ILE A 142 -6.84 12.16 12.02
N ALA A 143 -8.08 11.80 11.74
CA ALA A 143 -8.95 11.17 12.73
C ALA A 143 -8.46 9.73 12.96
N THR A 144 -8.19 9.40 14.22
CA THR A 144 -7.68 8.08 14.63
C THR A 144 -8.64 7.45 15.64
N VAL A 145 -9.09 6.24 15.36
CA VAL A 145 -9.99 5.47 16.23
C VAL A 145 -9.37 4.10 16.51
N ALA A 146 -9.24 3.76 17.80
CA ALA A 146 -8.76 2.46 18.22
C ALA A 146 -9.82 1.38 17.94
N VAL A 147 -9.39 0.26 17.37
CA VAL A 147 -10.27 -0.88 17.09
C VAL A 147 -10.16 -1.88 18.24
N ASP A 148 -11.29 -2.27 18.79
CA ASP A 148 -11.33 -3.28 19.84
C ASP A 148 -10.92 -4.65 19.27
N PRO A 149 -9.92 -5.34 19.86
CA PRO A 149 -9.43 -6.60 19.32
C PRO A 149 -10.43 -7.76 19.40
N LEU A 150 -11.43 -7.68 20.29
CA LEU A 150 -12.46 -8.71 20.45
C LEU A 150 -13.69 -8.43 19.58
N LEU A 151 -14.09 -7.16 19.47
CA LEU A 151 -15.27 -6.76 18.70
C LEU A 151 -14.96 -6.49 17.23
N GLY A 152 -13.69 -6.22 16.92
CA GLY A 152 -13.29 -5.75 15.61
C GLY A 152 -13.76 -4.32 15.31
N LEU A 153 -13.75 -3.94 14.04
CA LEU A 153 -14.28 -2.66 13.60
C LEU A 153 -15.80 -2.68 13.63
N THR A 154 -16.38 -2.02 14.64
CA THR A 154 -17.84 -1.87 14.76
C THR A 154 -18.36 -0.76 13.85
N ASP A 155 -19.66 -0.80 13.53
CA ASP A 155 -20.33 0.29 12.79
C ASP A 155 -20.23 1.65 13.51
N TYR A 156 -20.18 1.62 14.85
CA TYR A 156 -19.99 2.83 15.64
C TYR A 156 -18.60 3.40 15.42
N ALA A 157 -17.55 2.60 15.59
CA ALA A 157 -16.17 3.03 15.43
C ALA A 157 -15.88 3.52 14.00
N ALA A 158 -16.42 2.84 12.98
CA ALA A 158 -16.30 3.27 11.59
C ALA A 158 -16.94 4.65 11.38
N ARG A 159 -18.16 4.88 11.88
CA ARG A 159 -18.82 6.18 11.78
C ARG A 159 -18.12 7.26 12.62
N GLU A 160 -17.64 6.91 13.81
CA GLU A 160 -16.89 7.83 14.67
C GLU A 160 -15.67 8.39 13.93
N ALA A 161 -14.86 7.53 13.29
CA ALA A 161 -13.72 7.96 12.49
C ALA A 161 -14.12 8.89 11.34
N LEU A 162 -15.22 8.55 10.62
CA LEU A 162 -15.69 9.35 9.50
C LEU A 162 -16.22 10.72 9.94
N TYR A 163 -16.96 10.80 11.05
CA TYR A 163 -17.42 12.08 11.58
C TYR A 163 -16.29 12.92 12.14
N ALA A 164 -15.33 12.31 12.84
CA ALA A 164 -14.14 13.01 13.34
C ALA A 164 -13.31 13.57 12.19
N ALA A 165 -13.18 12.84 11.07
CA ALA A 165 -12.54 13.31 9.84
C ALA A 165 -13.40 14.31 9.05
N ARG A 166 -14.62 14.65 9.51
CA ARG A 166 -15.56 15.57 8.84
C ARG A 166 -15.95 15.12 7.43
N ILE A 167 -16.09 13.82 7.22
CA ILE A 167 -16.58 13.29 5.96
C ILE A 167 -18.04 13.73 5.73
N PRO A 168 -18.42 14.19 4.52
CA PRO A 168 -19.79 14.60 4.21
C PRO A 168 -20.82 13.52 4.48
N GLN A 169 -22.00 13.91 4.98
CA GLN A 169 -23.06 13.02 5.44
C GLN A 169 -23.49 11.98 4.38
N GLU A 170 -23.56 12.39 3.13
CA GLU A 170 -23.94 11.54 2.00
C GLU A 170 -22.91 10.43 1.70
N GLN A 171 -21.67 10.62 2.15
CA GLN A 171 -20.56 9.67 1.95
C GLN A 171 -20.36 8.71 3.12
N ILE A 172 -20.95 8.98 4.29
CA ILE A 172 -20.76 8.19 5.51
C ILE A 172 -21.11 6.72 5.28
N ARG A 173 -22.29 6.45 4.69
CA ARG A 173 -22.74 5.07 4.48
C ARG A 173 -21.85 4.27 3.51
N PRO A 174 -21.58 4.75 2.28
CA PRO A 174 -20.71 4.03 1.36
C PRO A 174 -19.26 3.93 1.87
N MET A 175 -18.75 4.97 2.53
CA MET A 175 -17.42 4.95 3.13
C MET A 175 -17.32 3.93 4.28
N SER A 176 -18.34 3.86 5.15
CA SER A 176 -18.40 2.85 6.22
C SER A 176 -18.34 1.43 5.67
N ALA A 177 -19.05 1.15 4.57
CA ALA A 177 -18.98 -0.15 3.90
C ALA A 177 -17.56 -0.47 3.38
N LEU A 178 -16.86 0.53 2.81
CA LEU A 178 -15.48 0.41 2.37
C LEU A 178 -14.53 0.15 3.54
N LEU A 179 -14.69 0.88 4.67
CA LEU A 179 -13.88 0.66 5.88
C LEU A 179 -14.02 -0.76 6.43
N HIS A 180 -15.24 -1.31 6.46
CA HIS A 180 -15.47 -2.70 6.86
C HIS A 180 -14.82 -3.70 5.89
N GLY A 181 -14.85 -3.43 4.58
CA GLY A 181 -14.16 -4.23 3.58
C GLY A 181 -12.65 -4.22 3.82
N LEU A 182 -12.07 -3.04 4.00
CA LEU A 182 -10.64 -2.87 4.29
C LEU A 182 -10.23 -3.59 5.58
N TYR A 183 -11.02 -3.44 6.65
CA TYR A 183 -10.74 -4.10 7.93
C TYR A 183 -10.79 -5.63 7.81
N ARG A 184 -11.78 -6.18 7.10
CA ARG A 184 -11.86 -7.62 6.86
C ARG A 184 -10.65 -8.12 6.05
N ALA A 185 -10.26 -7.38 5.01
CA ALA A 185 -9.05 -7.70 4.24
C ALA A 185 -7.80 -7.67 5.12
N TYR A 186 -7.60 -6.57 5.87
CA TYR A 186 -6.49 -6.39 6.80
C TYR A 186 -6.34 -7.58 7.76
N PHE A 187 -7.46 -7.99 8.38
CA PHE A 187 -7.46 -9.06 9.37
C PHE A 187 -7.25 -10.45 8.71
N ALA A 188 -7.88 -10.69 7.57
CA ALA A 188 -7.84 -11.99 6.90
C ALA A 188 -6.45 -12.35 6.35
N VAL A 189 -5.65 -11.35 5.97
CA VAL A 189 -4.30 -11.55 5.42
C VAL A 189 -3.19 -11.34 6.46
N ASP A 190 -3.54 -11.19 7.73
CA ASP A 190 -2.58 -10.88 8.79
C ASP A 190 -1.72 -9.64 8.45
N ALA A 191 -2.35 -8.58 7.97
CA ALA A 191 -1.63 -7.35 7.65
C ALA A 191 -1.23 -6.60 8.94
N ASN A 192 -0.10 -5.91 8.91
CA ASN A 192 0.29 -4.90 9.91
C ASN A 192 0.07 -3.47 9.40
N LEU A 193 -0.19 -3.32 8.09
CA LEU A 193 -0.62 -2.08 7.44
C LEU A 193 -1.54 -2.41 6.26
N ALA A 194 -2.70 -1.75 6.18
CA ALA A 194 -3.50 -1.65 4.96
C ALA A 194 -3.90 -0.20 4.76
N GLU A 195 -3.57 0.34 3.59
CA GLU A 195 -3.71 1.76 3.26
C GLU A 195 -4.36 1.91 1.89
N ILE A 196 -5.27 2.88 1.80
CA ILE A 196 -5.88 3.35 0.57
C ILE A 196 -5.56 4.84 0.46
N ASN A 197 -4.69 5.20 -0.48
CA ASN A 197 -4.23 6.58 -0.64
C ASN A 197 -3.88 6.92 -2.10
N PRO A 198 -4.84 7.54 -2.88
CA PRO A 198 -6.10 8.05 -2.37
C PRO A 198 -7.24 7.03 -2.37
N CYS A 199 -8.16 7.19 -1.40
CA CYS A 199 -9.53 6.74 -1.50
C CYS A 199 -10.30 7.81 -2.26
N ALA A 200 -10.70 7.51 -3.48
CA ALA A 200 -11.25 8.48 -4.41
C ALA A 200 -12.78 8.48 -4.38
N VAL A 201 -13.37 9.67 -4.24
CA VAL A 201 -14.77 9.91 -4.57
C VAL A 201 -14.83 10.38 -6.02
N LEU A 202 -15.53 9.66 -6.85
CA LEU A 202 -15.67 9.95 -8.26
C LEU A 202 -16.75 11.02 -8.52
N ALA A 203 -16.72 11.63 -9.69
CA ALA A 203 -17.72 12.62 -10.11
C ALA A 203 -19.16 12.07 -10.11
N ASP A 204 -19.33 10.74 -10.28
CA ASP A 204 -20.61 10.04 -10.20
C ASP A 204 -21.03 9.63 -8.78
N GLY A 205 -20.24 9.98 -7.78
CA GLY A 205 -20.47 9.70 -6.35
C GLY A 205 -20.00 8.32 -5.87
N ARG A 206 -19.47 7.46 -6.73
CA ARG A 206 -18.84 6.19 -6.31
C ARG A 206 -17.58 6.46 -5.49
N ILE A 207 -17.29 5.57 -4.56
CA ILE A 207 -16.06 5.62 -3.73
C ILE A 207 -15.24 4.38 -4.02
N ILE A 208 -13.97 4.58 -4.36
CA ILE A 208 -13.08 3.49 -4.77
C ILE A 208 -11.68 3.65 -4.16
N ALA A 209 -10.95 2.54 -4.05
CA ALA A 209 -9.53 2.53 -3.75
C ALA A 209 -8.74 2.77 -5.05
N ALA A 210 -8.35 4.02 -5.29
CA ALA A 210 -7.58 4.40 -6.49
C ALA A 210 -6.11 3.94 -6.41
N ASP A 211 -5.54 3.89 -5.21
CA ASP A 211 -4.28 3.21 -4.91
C ASP A 211 -4.42 2.41 -3.62
N ALA A 212 -3.63 1.37 -3.45
CA ALA A 212 -3.68 0.49 -2.29
C ALA A 212 -2.29 -0.04 -1.94
N LYS A 213 -2.02 -0.12 -0.63
CA LYS A 213 -0.79 -0.67 -0.07
C LYS A 213 -1.13 -1.59 1.09
N ILE A 214 -0.66 -2.82 1.03
CA ILE A 214 -0.80 -3.80 2.10
C ILE A 214 0.58 -4.31 2.47
N THR A 215 0.86 -4.36 3.77
CA THR A 215 2.05 -5.01 4.32
C THR A 215 1.59 -6.12 5.25
N ILE A 216 2.01 -7.34 4.97
CA ILE A 216 1.66 -8.55 5.73
C ILE A 216 2.69 -8.76 6.83
N ASP A 217 2.27 -9.23 7.99
CA ASP A 217 3.15 -9.66 9.05
C ASP A 217 3.92 -10.93 8.62
N GLU A 218 5.22 -10.83 8.50
CA GLU A 218 6.07 -11.95 8.09
C GLU A 218 6.00 -13.13 9.07
N ASN A 219 5.75 -12.84 10.36
CA ASN A 219 5.57 -13.89 11.35
C ASN A 219 4.29 -14.73 11.13
N ALA A 220 3.35 -14.23 10.31
CA ALA A 220 2.11 -14.94 9.98
C ALA A 220 2.20 -15.74 8.67
N LEU A 221 3.26 -15.61 7.86
CA LEU A 221 3.38 -16.23 6.54
C LEU A 221 3.27 -17.78 6.58
N TYR A 222 3.64 -18.41 7.70
CA TYR A 222 3.48 -19.86 7.86
C TYR A 222 2.04 -20.35 7.68
N ARG A 223 1.05 -19.49 7.93
CA ARG A 223 -0.38 -19.77 7.74
C ARG A 223 -0.99 -19.10 6.49
N GLN A 224 -0.22 -18.24 5.81
CA GLN A 224 -0.62 -17.50 4.62
C GLN A 224 0.15 -17.97 3.37
N LYS A 225 0.13 -19.28 3.09
CA LYS A 225 0.92 -19.92 2.02
C LYS A 225 0.69 -19.33 0.63
N SER A 226 -0.55 -18.95 0.31
CA SER A 226 -0.89 -18.32 -0.97
C SER A 226 -0.30 -16.92 -1.11
N LEU A 227 -0.15 -16.20 -0.01
CA LEU A 227 0.42 -14.86 0.01
C LEU A 227 1.95 -14.92 0.02
N GLU A 228 2.54 -15.90 0.71
CA GLU A 228 3.99 -16.14 0.67
C GLU A 228 4.49 -16.30 -0.77
N ALA A 229 3.71 -16.99 -1.63
CA ALA A 229 4.02 -17.16 -3.05
C ALA A 229 3.99 -15.87 -3.88
N LEU A 230 3.43 -14.79 -3.35
CA LEU A 230 3.40 -13.47 -3.99
C LEU A 230 4.63 -12.60 -3.64
N HIS A 231 5.53 -13.10 -2.79
CA HIS A 231 6.75 -12.38 -2.41
C HIS A 231 7.64 -12.12 -3.62
N ASP A 232 8.09 -10.88 -3.75
CA ASP A 232 9.02 -10.47 -4.80
C ASP A 232 10.44 -10.42 -4.22
N GLU A 233 11.18 -11.51 -4.36
CA GLU A 233 12.56 -11.63 -3.86
C GLU A 233 13.54 -10.63 -4.51
N SER A 234 13.18 -10.03 -5.65
CA SER A 234 14.06 -9.09 -6.36
C SER A 234 14.30 -7.78 -5.61
N ILE A 235 13.49 -7.53 -4.58
CA ILE A 235 13.49 -6.29 -3.79
C ILE A 235 14.28 -6.43 -2.50
N ASP A 236 14.51 -7.66 -2.07
CA ASP A 236 15.22 -7.95 -0.83
C ASP A 236 16.72 -7.60 -0.97
N ASP A 237 17.33 -7.16 0.13
CA ASP A 237 18.79 -7.11 0.17
C ASP A 237 19.32 -8.53 -0.12
N PRO A 238 20.26 -8.70 -1.07
CA PRO A 238 20.74 -10.02 -1.43
C PRO A 238 21.29 -10.83 -0.25
N ILE A 239 21.85 -10.17 0.77
CA ILE A 239 22.36 -10.80 1.98
C ILE A 239 21.21 -11.22 2.88
N GLU A 240 20.16 -10.37 3.01
CA GLU A 240 18.95 -10.68 3.78
C GLU A 240 18.19 -11.85 3.16
N ALA A 241 18.06 -11.85 1.82
CA ALA A 241 17.44 -12.95 1.08
C ALA A 241 18.20 -14.28 1.25
N GLU A 242 19.53 -14.26 1.17
CA GLU A 242 20.36 -15.47 1.38
C GLU A 242 20.28 -15.94 2.83
N ALA A 243 20.31 -15.04 3.81
CA ALA A 243 20.15 -15.38 5.21
C ALA A 243 18.78 -16.01 5.49
N SER A 244 17.71 -15.44 4.94
CA SER A 244 16.35 -15.97 5.06
C SER A 244 16.22 -17.38 4.50
N ARG A 245 16.80 -17.64 3.32
CA ARG A 245 16.84 -19.02 2.74
C ARG A 245 17.54 -20.04 3.63
N ARG A 246 18.48 -19.60 4.47
CA ARG A 246 19.18 -20.43 5.45
C ARG A 246 18.49 -20.48 6.82
N GLY A 247 17.32 -19.85 6.96
CA GLY A 247 16.61 -19.76 8.23
C GLY A 247 17.28 -18.85 9.28
N ILE A 248 18.12 -17.91 8.84
CA ILE A 248 18.82 -16.94 9.68
C ILE A 248 18.13 -15.59 9.57
N ALA A 249 17.70 -15.01 10.68
CA ALA A 249 17.24 -13.63 10.73
C ALA A 249 18.45 -12.69 10.63
N TYR A 250 18.53 -11.91 9.55
CA TYR A 250 19.59 -10.94 9.33
C TYR A 250 18.99 -9.56 9.05
N VAL A 251 19.53 -8.52 9.64
CA VAL A 251 19.13 -7.13 9.39
C VAL A 251 20.39 -6.29 9.23
N ARG A 252 20.47 -5.52 8.16
CA ARG A 252 21.55 -4.59 7.91
C ARG A 252 21.22 -3.22 8.49
N LEU A 253 21.85 -2.84 9.59
CA LEU A 253 21.65 -1.55 10.26
C LEU A 253 22.63 -0.45 9.82
N GLY A 254 23.65 -0.81 9.05
CA GLY A 254 24.78 0.07 8.73
C GLY A 254 25.82 0.11 9.87
N GLY A 255 27.05 0.49 9.55
CA GLY A 255 28.19 0.51 10.49
C GLY A 255 29.16 -0.65 10.27
N ASP A 256 30.24 -0.69 11.09
CA ASP A 256 31.40 -1.57 10.91
C ASP A 256 31.43 -2.77 11.86
N ILE A 257 30.42 -2.91 12.73
CA ILE A 257 30.37 -3.97 13.74
C ILE A 257 29.17 -4.86 13.47
N GLY A 258 29.43 -6.17 13.31
CA GLY A 258 28.40 -7.19 13.24
C GLY A 258 28.10 -7.77 14.64
N VAL A 259 26.82 -7.97 14.95
CA VAL A 259 26.36 -8.64 16.17
C VAL A 259 25.67 -9.94 15.79
N ILE A 260 26.09 -11.04 16.40
CA ILE A 260 25.46 -12.36 16.23
C ILE A 260 24.95 -12.79 17.61
N GLY A 261 23.71 -13.17 17.68
CA GLY A 261 23.06 -13.62 18.91
C GLY A 261 22.01 -14.69 18.67
N ASN A 262 21.64 -15.37 19.74
CA ASN A 262 20.61 -16.38 19.71
C ASN A 262 19.23 -15.76 19.96
N GLY A 263 18.73 -15.05 18.95
CA GLY A 263 17.43 -14.40 18.95
C GLY A 263 17.50 -12.87 18.82
N ALA A 264 16.54 -12.33 18.08
CA ALA A 264 16.49 -10.90 17.70
C ALA A 264 16.46 -9.96 18.92
N GLY A 265 15.74 -10.31 19.98
CA GLY A 265 15.66 -9.47 21.18
C GLY A 265 17.00 -9.28 21.88
N LEU A 266 17.82 -10.34 21.99
CA LEU A 266 19.16 -10.24 22.56
C LEU A 266 20.08 -9.37 21.70
N VAL A 267 20.04 -9.54 20.37
CA VAL A 267 20.83 -8.74 19.44
C VAL A 267 20.44 -7.27 19.51
N MET A 268 19.16 -6.96 19.49
CA MET A 268 18.64 -5.58 19.58
C MET A 268 19.03 -4.92 20.91
N CYS A 269 18.92 -5.63 22.04
CA CYS A 269 19.34 -5.10 23.33
C CYS A 269 20.87 -4.82 23.38
N THR A 270 21.67 -5.65 22.72
CA THR A 270 23.13 -5.44 22.62
C THR A 270 23.46 -4.20 21.79
N GLU A 271 22.76 -3.99 20.66
CA GLU A 271 22.92 -2.80 19.82
C GLU A 271 22.50 -1.51 20.56
N ILE A 272 21.35 -1.51 21.23
CA ILE A 272 20.86 -0.37 22.02
C ILE A 272 21.82 -0.04 23.14
N GLY A 273 22.31 -1.06 23.87
CA GLY A 273 23.28 -0.87 24.97
C GLY A 273 24.59 -0.24 24.50
N ARG A 274 25.01 -0.53 23.28
CA ARG A 274 26.22 0.05 22.66
C ARG A 274 26.06 1.53 22.27
N ALA A 275 24.86 1.94 21.87
CA ALA A 275 24.58 3.33 21.50
C ALA A 275 24.64 4.30 22.72
N HIS A 276 24.72 3.78 23.93
CA HIS A 276 24.69 4.55 25.19
C HIS A 276 26.04 4.52 25.93
N VAL A 277 27.08 3.93 25.35
CA VAL A 277 28.48 3.96 25.82
C VAL A 277 29.29 4.81 24.86
#